data_9153b24ab2e8ba8ad28ebc0619c5721b
#
_entry.id   9153b24ab2e8ba8ad28ebc0619c5721b
#
_cell.length_a   1.000
_cell.length_b   1.000
_cell.length_c   1.000
_cell.angle_alpha   90.00
_cell.angle_beta   90.00
_cell.angle_gamma   90.00
#
_symmetry.space_group_name_H-M   'P 1'
#
loop_
_entity.id
_entity.type
_entity.pdbx_description
1 polymer ?
#
loop_
_entity_poly.entity_id
_entity_poly.type
_entity_poly.pdbx_seq_one_letter_code
_entity_poly.pdbx_strand_id
1 'polypeptide(L)'
;MALNITQDDYNILRQSYIKQYIKLDLLDFNMNVVDELSGNLIELSVTVDANADLRRSCECSLVVTDSSFEIKSGSKIWLDKYIRPWIGYLNMRTGNIQWYNQGIYLINAPSYQYDAATYTLSFSGLDLMSKLTGLRNGE
;
A
#
# COMPACT_ATOMS: atom_id res chain seq x y z
N MET A 1 14.43 -10.02 0.13
CA MET A 1 14.73 -9.55 -1.24
C MET A 1 15.73 -8.43 -1.14
N ALA A 2 16.89 -8.58 -1.74
CA ALA A 2 17.89 -7.50 -1.80
C ALA A 2 17.40 -6.43 -2.80
N LEU A 3 17.45 -5.18 -2.39
CA LEU A 3 17.20 -4.05 -3.29
C LEU A 3 18.44 -3.85 -4.16
N ASN A 4 18.25 -3.86 -5.48
CA ASN A 4 19.30 -3.44 -6.40
C ASN A 4 19.45 -1.92 -6.33
N ILE A 5 20.46 -1.46 -5.63
CA ILE A 5 20.73 -0.04 -5.47
C ILE A 5 21.58 0.46 -6.63
N THR A 6 21.07 1.44 -7.34
CA THR A 6 21.74 2.08 -8.47
C THR A 6 22.49 3.36 -8.04
N GLN A 7 23.30 3.91 -8.93
CA GLN A 7 23.96 5.19 -8.66
C GLN A 7 22.95 6.33 -8.50
N ASP A 8 21.82 6.26 -9.21
CA ASP A 8 20.74 7.26 -9.08
C ASP A 8 20.08 7.20 -7.70
N ASP A 9 19.94 6.02 -7.11
CA ASP A 9 19.43 5.86 -5.75
C ASP A 9 20.35 6.54 -4.72
N TYR A 10 21.66 6.37 -4.86
CA TYR A 10 22.63 7.08 -4.02
C TYR A 10 22.55 8.60 -4.20
N ASN A 11 22.37 9.07 -5.43
CA ASN A 11 22.26 10.50 -5.72
C ASN A 11 20.99 11.09 -5.08
N ILE A 12 19.88 10.37 -5.09
CA ILE A 12 18.62 10.77 -4.44
C ILE A 12 18.81 10.87 -2.93
N LEU A 13 19.41 9.86 -2.31
CA LEU A 13 19.60 9.82 -0.85
C LEU A 13 20.58 10.87 -0.33
N ARG A 14 21.47 11.38 -1.17
CA ARG A 14 22.44 12.44 -0.84
C ARG A 14 21.92 13.86 -1.08
N GLN A 15 20.71 14.02 -1.59
CA GLN A 15 20.11 15.34 -1.79
C GLN A 15 19.90 16.04 -0.46
N SER A 16 20.11 17.35 -0.41
CA SER A 16 19.85 18.18 0.76
C SER A 16 18.36 18.33 1.09
N TYR A 17 17.49 18.09 0.09
CA TYR A 17 16.04 18.07 0.21
C TYR A 17 15.49 16.80 -0.43
N ILE A 18 14.70 16.04 0.34
CA ILE A 18 14.08 14.80 -0.14
C ILE A 18 12.56 15.00 -0.15
N LYS A 19 11.96 14.92 -1.33
CA LYS A 19 10.51 14.93 -1.50
C LYS A 19 10.01 13.51 -1.69
N GLN A 20 9.17 13.07 -0.76
CA GLN A 20 8.60 11.73 -0.75
C GLN A 20 7.19 11.73 -1.34
N TYR A 21 6.91 10.70 -2.11
CA TYR A 21 5.60 10.40 -2.67
C TYR A 21 5.17 9.00 -2.24
N ILE A 22 3.88 8.79 -2.18
CA ILE A 22 3.30 7.49 -1.91
C ILE A 22 2.27 7.15 -2.98
N LYS A 23 2.16 5.90 -3.34
CA LYS A 23 1.08 5.34 -4.15
C LYS A 23 0.75 3.93 -3.72
N LEU A 24 -0.44 3.50 -4.05
CA LEU A 24 -0.97 2.20 -3.70
C LEU A 24 -1.56 1.56 -4.96
N ASP A 25 -1.01 0.43 -5.37
CA ASP A 25 -1.61 -0.40 -6.39
C ASP A 25 -2.62 -1.36 -5.75
N LEU A 26 -3.78 -1.46 -6.33
CA LEU A 26 -4.79 -2.45 -5.99
C LEU A 26 -4.67 -3.62 -6.96
N LEU A 27 -4.52 -4.83 -6.42
CA LEU A 27 -4.30 -6.05 -7.21
C LEU A 27 -5.49 -6.99 -7.08
N ASP A 28 -5.76 -7.72 -8.16
CA ASP A 28 -6.71 -8.83 -8.14
C ASP A 28 -6.08 -10.12 -7.59
N PHE A 29 -6.88 -11.20 -7.54
CA PHE A 29 -6.40 -12.51 -7.09
C PHE A 29 -5.23 -13.06 -7.91
N ASN A 30 -5.11 -12.67 -9.18
CA ASN A 30 -4.03 -13.06 -10.08
C ASN A 30 -2.82 -12.11 -10.04
N MET A 31 -2.80 -11.19 -9.09
CA MET A 31 -1.74 -10.18 -8.93
C MET A 31 -1.65 -9.15 -10.07
N ASN A 32 -2.72 -9.00 -10.85
CA ASN A 32 -2.80 -7.95 -11.85
C ASN A 32 -3.24 -6.63 -11.23
N VAL A 33 -2.66 -5.53 -11.68
CA VAL A 33 -3.06 -4.20 -11.22
C VAL A 33 -4.45 -3.87 -11.76
N VAL A 34 -5.40 -3.66 -10.85
CA VAL A 34 -6.77 -3.29 -11.17
C VAL A 34 -6.94 -1.78 -11.14
N ASP A 35 -6.26 -1.12 -10.19
CA ASP A 35 -6.34 0.33 -10.02
C ASP A 35 -5.08 0.86 -9.32
N GLU A 36 -4.81 2.15 -9.48
CA GLU A 36 -3.73 2.87 -8.79
C GLU A 36 -4.33 4.00 -7.96
N LEU A 37 -4.10 3.97 -6.66
CA LEU A 37 -4.65 4.91 -5.69
C LEU A 37 -3.57 5.89 -5.22
N SER A 38 -3.20 6.85 -6.05
CA SER A 38 -2.20 7.86 -5.69
C SER A 38 -2.81 9.16 -5.18
N GLY A 39 -3.92 9.59 -5.77
CA GLY A 39 -4.54 10.88 -5.45
C GLY A 39 -5.42 10.89 -4.20
N ASN A 40 -5.93 9.76 -3.79
CA ASN A 40 -6.88 9.63 -2.68
C ASN A 40 -6.24 9.10 -1.39
N LEU A 41 -4.96 8.76 -1.43
CA LEU A 41 -4.25 8.21 -0.29
C LEU A 41 -3.85 9.32 0.68
N ILE A 42 -4.40 9.29 1.89
CA ILE A 42 -4.10 10.25 2.96
C ILE A 42 -2.86 9.80 3.74
N GLU A 43 -2.86 8.53 4.12
CA GLU A 43 -1.84 7.96 5.00
C GLU A 43 -1.51 6.54 4.57
N LEU A 44 -0.23 6.24 4.61
CA LEU A 44 0.32 4.91 4.39
C LEU A 44 1.42 4.65 5.42
N SER A 45 1.25 3.62 6.21
CA SER A 45 2.24 3.14 7.16
C SER A 45 2.62 1.71 6.83
N VAL A 46 3.91 1.41 6.77
CA VAL A 46 4.43 0.06 6.59
C VAL A 46 5.33 -0.27 7.78
N THR A 47 4.99 -1.33 8.49
CA THR A 47 5.74 -1.81 9.65
C THR A 47 6.44 -3.11 9.32
N VAL A 48 7.70 -3.20 9.71
CA VAL A 48 8.52 -4.42 9.59
C VAL A 48 9.02 -4.79 10.99
N ASP A 49 8.58 -5.95 11.50
CA ASP A 49 9.01 -6.49 12.77
C ASP A 49 9.55 -7.90 12.59
N ALA A 50 10.84 -8.07 12.83
CA ALA A 50 11.52 -9.35 12.65
C ALA A 50 11.11 -10.41 13.69
N ASN A 51 10.54 -9.98 14.81
CA ASN A 51 10.16 -10.86 15.93
C ASN A 51 8.67 -11.25 15.92
N ALA A 52 7.86 -10.63 15.05
CA ALA A 52 6.46 -10.95 14.92
C ALA A 52 6.24 -12.14 13.99
N ASP A 53 5.15 -12.91 14.22
CA ASP A 53 4.73 -14.00 13.32
C ASP A 53 4.44 -13.51 11.91
N LEU A 54 3.82 -12.36 11.81
CA LEU A 54 3.69 -11.60 10.57
C LEU A 54 4.72 -10.48 10.57
N ARG A 55 5.79 -10.67 9.84
CA ARG A 55 6.94 -9.75 9.84
C ARG A 55 6.66 -8.40 9.21
N ARG A 56 5.63 -8.32 8.36
CA ARG A 56 5.24 -7.10 7.68
C ARG A 56 3.75 -6.86 7.81
N SER A 57 3.39 -5.62 8.03
CA SER A 57 2.01 -5.15 7.97
C SER A 57 1.98 -3.75 7.40
N CYS A 58 0.84 -3.35 6.86
CA CYS A 58 0.64 -1.96 6.45
C CYS A 58 -0.74 -1.47 6.91
N GLU A 59 -0.83 -0.16 7.07
CA GLU A 59 -2.09 0.53 7.34
C GLU A 59 -2.27 1.64 6.32
N CYS A 60 -3.48 1.74 5.78
CA CYS A 60 -3.81 2.71 4.75
C CYS A 60 -5.10 3.44 5.11
N SER A 61 -5.12 4.74 4.82
CA SER A 61 -6.31 5.57 4.89
C SER A 61 -6.49 6.33 3.58
N LEU A 62 -7.69 6.25 3.01
CA LEU A 62 -8.06 6.86 1.74
C LEU A 62 -9.26 7.77 1.91
N VAL A 63 -9.28 8.89 1.19
CA VAL A 63 -10.52 9.64 0.96
C VAL A 63 -11.27 9.00 -0.20
N VAL A 64 -12.52 8.65 0.03
CA VAL A 64 -13.38 8.00 -0.95
C VAL A 64 -14.39 9.01 -1.48
N THR A 65 -14.39 9.18 -2.79
CA THR A 65 -15.36 10.05 -3.49
C THR A 65 -16.32 9.28 -4.38
N ASP A 66 -16.13 7.97 -4.51
CA ASP A 66 -16.83 7.11 -5.45
C ASP A 66 -17.41 5.87 -4.75
N SER A 67 -18.64 5.51 -5.09
CA SER A 67 -19.33 4.32 -4.59
C SER A 67 -18.64 2.99 -4.97
N SER A 68 -17.72 2.99 -5.94
CA SER A 68 -16.94 1.81 -6.30
C SER A 68 -16.02 1.30 -5.17
N PHE A 69 -15.78 2.14 -4.17
CA PHE A 69 -15.00 1.80 -2.98
C PHE A 69 -15.84 1.28 -1.81
N GLU A 70 -17.15 1.10 -1.99
CA GLU A 70 -17.96 0.45 -0.98
C GLU A 70 -17.41 -0.93 -0.60
N ILE A 71 -17.43 -1.24 0.69
CA ILE A 71 -16.99 -2.54 1.20
C ILE A 71 -18.07 -3.57 0.94
N LYS A 72 -17.97 -4.27 -0.17
CA LYS A 72 -18.85 -5.39 -0.53
C LYS A 72 -18.14 -6.37 -1.45
N SER A 73 -18.62 -7.58 -1.50
CA SER A 73 -18.11 -8.60 -2.43
C SER A 73 -18.18 -8.11 -3.87
N GLY A 74 -17.10 -8.27 -4.61
CA GLY A 74 -16.98 -7.81 -6.00
C GLY A 74 -16.58 -6.34 -6.17
N SER A 75 -16.48 -5.57 -5.09
CA SER A 75 -15.98 -4.20 -5.12
C SER A 75 -14.47 -4.13 -5.23
N LYS A 76 -13.94 -2.92 -5.48
CA LYS A 76 -12.50 -2.65 -5.51
C LYS A 76 -11.82 -3.01 -4.18
N ILE A 77 -12.48 -2.72 -3.05
CA ILE A 77 -11.98 -3.03 -1.71
C ILE A 77 -12.76 -4.20 -1.14
N TRP A 78 -12.15 -5.35 -1.14
CA TRP A 78 -12.68 -6.57 -0.53
C TRP A 78 -11.56 -7.47 -0.04
N LEU A 79 -11.90 -8.48 0.76
CA LEU A 79 -10.94 -9.38 1.40
C LEU A 79 -10.18 -10.30 0.43
N ASP A 80 -10.62 -10.40 -0.81
CA ASP A 80 -9.96 -11.17 -1.89
C ASP A 80 -8.93 -10.35 -2.68
N LYS A 81 -8.81 -9.07 -2.39
CA LYS A 81 -7.88 -8.17 -3.07
C LYS A 81 -6.55 -8.07 -2.34
N TYR A 82 -5.53 -7.74 -3.12
CA TYR A 82 -4.19 -7.45 -2.62
C TYR A 82 -3.86 -5.99 -2.84
N ILE A 83 -2.96 -5.49 -2.03
CA ILE A 83 -2.41 -4.15 -2.18
C ILE A 83 -0.89 -4.21 -2.28
N ARG A 84 -0.33 -3.31 -3.05
CA ARG A 84 1.12 -3.14 -3.19
C ARG A 84 1.46 -1.66 -3.00
N PRO A 85 1.88 -1.28 -1.80
CA PRO A 85 2.31 0.08 -1.55
C PRO A 85 3.68 0.37 -2.14
N TRP A 86 3.86 1.61 -2.58
CA TRP A 86 5.10 2.14 -3.11
C TRP A 86 5.47 3.43 -2.41
N ILE A 87 6.74 3.60 -2.13
CA ILE A 87 7.32 4.86 -1.69
C ILE A 87 8.21 5.38 -2.82
N GLY A 88 8.02 6.64 -3.18
CA GLY A 88 8.78 7.29 -4.24
C GLY A 88 9.55 8.48 -3.72
N TYR A 89 10.73 8.69 -4.28
CA TYR A 89 11.57 9.85 -4.01
C TYR A 89 11.87 10.59 -5.31
N LEU A 90 11.69 11.91 -5.27
CA LEU A 90 12.00 12.76 -6.41
C LEU A 90 13.51 12.92 -6.57
N ASN A 91 14.00 12.59 -7.76
CA ASN A 91 15.35 12.97 -8.15
C ASN A 91 15.33 14.42 -8.66
N MET A 92 15.84 15.34 -7.85
CA MET A 92 15.85 16.78 -8.16
C MET A 92 16.67 17.11 -9.42
N ARG A 93 17.62 16.26 -9.77
CA ARG A 93 18.49 16.46 -10.95
C ARG A 93 17.79 16.10 -12.26
N THR A 94 17.00 15.04 -12.27
CA THR A 94 16.34 14.53 -13.49
C THR A 94 14.85 14.84 -13.55
N GLY A 95 14.23 15.22 -12.43
CA GLY A 95 12.78 15.41 -12.30
C GLY A 95 11.97 14.10 -12.24
N ASN A 96 12.61 12.94 -12.26
CA ASN A 96 11.96 11.65 -12.20
C ASN A 96 11.75 11.19 -10.75
N ILE A 97 10.68 10.43 -10.52
CA ILE A 97 10.41 9.80 -9.24
C ILE A 97 10.88 8.35 -9.29
N GLN A 98 11.76 7.98 -8.37
CA GLN A 98 12.19 6.59 -8.20
C GLN A 98 11.27 5.90 -7.21
N TRP A 99 10.62 4.82 -7.65
CA TRP A 99 9.65 4.07 -6.86
C TRP A 99 10.26 2.81 -6.26
N TYR A 100 9.98 2.58 -4.97
CA TYR A 100 10.41 1.41 -4.22
C TYR A 100 9.20 0.63 -3.75
N ASN A 101 9.11 -0.63 -4.15
CA ASN A 101 8.06 -1.56 -3.76
C ASN A 101 8.22 -1.94 -2.28
N GLN A 102 7.13 -1.82 -1.51
CA GLN A 102 7.11 -2.15 -0.08
C GLN A 102 6.52 -3.53 0.23
N GLY A 103 6.29 -4.34 -0.78
CA GLY A 103 5.72 -5.69 -0.64
C GLY A 103 4.27 -5.78 -1.10
N ILE A 104 3.70 -6.97 -0.98
CA ILE A 104 2.31 -7.25 -1.32
C ILE A 104 1.58 -7.71 -0.06
N TYR A 105 0.39 -7.19 0.19
CA TYR A 105 -0.39 -7.44 1.38
C TYR A 105 -1.82 -7.81 1.02
N LEU A 106 -2.43 -8.67 1.86
CA LEU A 106 -3.87 -8.97 1.82
C LEU A 106 -4.65 -7.87 2.55
N ILE A 107 -5.73 -7.41 1.97
CA ILE A 107 -6.63 -6.46 2.63
C ILE A 107 -7.29 -7.16 3.82
N ASN A 108 -7.25 -6.49 4.96
CA ASN A 108 -7.86 -6.94 6.19
C ASN A 108 -8.59 -5.81 6.90
N ALA A 109 -9.70 -6.15 7.58
CA ALA A 109 -10.48 -5.24 8.41
C ALA A 109 -10.79 -3.87 7.75
N PRO A 110 -11.32 -3.82 6.52
CA PRO A 110 -11.71 -2.55 5.93
C PRO A 110 -12.85 -1.91 6.71
N SER A 111 -12.75 -0.61 6.96
CA SER A 111 -13.76 0.16 7.68
C SER A 111 -14.01 1.51 7.01
N TYR A 112 -15.26 1.96 7.02
CA TYR A 112 -15.64 3.30 6.61
C TYR A 112 -15.84 4.20 7.80
N GLN A 113 -15.34 5.41 7.70
CA GLN A 113 -15.65 6.49 8.63
C GLN A 113 -16.19 7.68 7.84
N TYR A 114 -17.37 8.15 8.23
CA TYR A 114 -17.99 9.33 7.66
C TYR A 114 -17.78 10.52 8.60
N ASP A 115 -17.20 11.57 8.08
CA ASP A 115 -17.02 12.83 8.78
C ASP A 115 -17.55 13.97 7.90
N ALA A 116 -18.64 14.60 8.35
CA ALA A 116 -19.34 15.80 7.86
C ALA A 116 -19.39 16.05 6.34
N ALA A 117 -18.36 15.75 5.58
CA ALA A 117 -18.27 15.98 4.13
C ALA A 117 -17.44 14.93 3.37
N THR A 118 -16.75 14.04 4.07
CA THR A 118 -15.84 13.06 3.46
C THR A 118 -16.03 11.66 4.02
N TYR A 119 -15.93 10.68 3.14
CA TYR A 119 -15.80 9.27 3.55
C TYR A 119 -14.33 8.91 3.61
N THR A 120 -13.88 8.44 4.75
CA THR A 120 -12.55 7.88 4.92
C THR A 120 -12.65 6.36 4.99
N LEU A 121 -11.96 5.69 4.10
CA LEU A 121 -11.81 4.24 4.10
C LEU A 121 -10.46 3.90 4.72
N SER A 122 -10.47 3.14 5.79
CA SER A 122 -9.27 2.63 6.43
C SER A 122 -9.23 1.12 6.36
N PHE A 123 -8.08 0.56 6.07
CA PHE A 123 -7.86 -0.89 6.10
C PHE A 123 -6.41 -1.19 6.46
N SER A 124 -6.20 -2.37 7.02
CA SER A 124 -4.88 -2.94 7.25
C SER A 124 -4.52 -3.93 6.15
N GLY A 125 -3.24 -4.10 5.90
CA GLY A 125 -2.70 -5.13 5.04
C GLY A 125 -1.90 -6.15 5.85
N LEU A 126 -2.18 -7.42 5.63
CA LEU A 126 -1.43 -8.53 6.23
C LEU A 126 -0.47 -9.11 5.20
N ASP A 127 0.74 -9.43 5.62
CA ASP A 127 1.73 -10.13 4.79
C ASP A 127 1.13 -11.44 4.26
N LEU A 128 1.57 -11.87 3.09
CA LEU A 128 1.18 -13.14 2.47
C LEU A 128 1.44 -14.37 3.37
N MET A 129 2.36 -14.26 4.31
CA MET A 129 2.58 -15.26 5.36
C MET A 129 1.33 -15.52 6.21
N SER A 130 0.40 -14.59 6.26
CA SER A 130 -0.87 -14.77 6.99
C SER A 130 -1.70 -15.95 6.49
N LYS A 131 -1.51 -16.35 5.22
CA LYS A 131 -2.14 -17.56 4.65
C LYS A 131 -1.60 -18.85 5.26
N LEU A 132 -0.33 -18.83 5.71
CA LEU A 132 0.33 -20.00 6.30
C LEU A 132 0.18 -20.07 7.81
N THR A 133 0.00 -18.94 8.47
CA THR A 133 -0.11 -18.85 9.94
C THR A 133 -1.51 -19.13 10.48
N GLY A 134 -2.49 -19.36 9.61
CA GLY A 134 -3.87 -19.61 10.01
C GLY A 134 -4.76 -18.37 10.15
N LEU A 135 -4.21 -17.17 10.06
CA LEU A 135 -5.01 -15.93 10.16
C LEU A 135 -5.93 -15.73 8.95
N ARG A 136 -5.55 -16.27 7.80
CA ARG A 136 -6.29 -16.15 6.54
C ARG A 136 -6.21 -17.43 5.69
N ASN A 137 -6.11 -18.58 6.28
CA ASN A 137 -5.97 -19.86 5.56
C ASN A 137 -7.30 -20.48 5.14
N GLY A 138 -8.36 -19.71 5.10
CA GLY A 138 -9.62 -20.14 4.49
C GLY A 138 -10.11 -21.49 5.02
N GLU A 139 -10.51 -21.54 6.23
CA GLU A 139 -11.37 -22.63 6.68
C GLU A 139 -12.71 -22.60 5.95
#